data_d55887a6dc77f07f301009c77f698578
#
_entry.id   d55887a6dc77f07f301009c77f698578
#
_cell.length_a   1.000
_cell.length_b   1.000
_cell.length_c   1.000
_cell.angle_alpha   90.00
_cell.angle_beta   90.00
_cell.angle_gamma   90.00
#
_symmetry.space_group_name_H-M   'P 1'
#
loop_
_entity.id
_entity.type
_entity.pdbx_description
1 polymer ?
#
loop_
_entity_poly.entity_id
_entity_poly.type
_entity_poly.pdbx_seq_one_letter_code
_entity_poly.pdbx_strand_id
1 'polypeptide(L)'
;MPDQSPILLWLRRDLRLADHPALHAACATGRPVIPVFIRDGAVDDLGAAPKWRLGLGLAHFAQSLAGLGSQLVLRQGPADRVLADLIAETGASAIYWSRLYDPQAQARDRAVKDWARGQGYEARSFGGHLMFEPWTVATKTGGEYKVYTPFWRAVRGREVDQPLPAPARIPAPQTWPQSDALETWQLGRAMQRGADVVAPYVRLGEAAALARLAEFVDGPIARYDALRDIPAAPGTSGLSENLALGEISPHQCWHAALAALHQGVASAETFMKELVWREFAYHLMFHTPRLLSQNWKAEWDNFPWNSDASTPQVQAWLQGRTGVEFVDAAMREMYVTGRMHNRARMIVASYLCKHLLSHWQ
;
A
#
# COMPACT_ATOMS: atom_id res chain seq x y z
N MET A 1 -9.74 -6.95 37.67
CA MET A 1 -8.76 -5.93 37.27
C MET A 1 -8.85 -5.79 35.75
N PRO A 2 -8.62 -4.63 35.15
CA PRO A 2 -8.57 -4.52 33.71
C PRO A 2 -7.48 -5.46 33.18
N ASP A 3 -7.73 -6.06 32.03
CA ASP A 3 -6.77 -6.93 31.35
C ASP A 3 -5.47 -6.15 31.05
N GLN A 4 -4.34 -6.62 31.55
CA GLN A 4 -3.02 -6.02 31.37
C GLN A 4 -2.14 -6.80 30.40
N SER A 5 -2.69 -7.89 29.80
CA SER A 5 -1.95 -8.69 28.83
C SER A 5 -1.69 -7.88 27.54
N PRO A 6 -0.53 -8.04 26.89
CA PRO A 6 -0.19 -7.27 25.70
C PRO A 6 -1.14 -7.52 24.51
N ILE A 7 -1.16 -6.53 23.60
CA ILE A 7 -1.78 -6.62 22.28
C ILE A 7 -0.67 -6.70 21.24
N LEU A 8 -0.68 -7.73 20.40
CA LEU A 8 0.15 -7.78 19.20
C LEU A 8 -0.48 -6.89 18.13
N LEU A 9 0.20 -5.83 17.72
CA LEU A 9 -0.18 -5.00 16.58
C LEU A 9 0.54 -5.52 15.33
N TRP A 10 -0.14 -6.33 14.53
CA TRP A 10 0.44 -6.94 13.34
C TRP A 10 0.40 -5.97 12.15
N LEU A 11 1.55 -5.40 11.83
CA LEU A 11 1.78 -4.42 10.77
C LEU A 11 2.07 -5.08 9.43
N ARG A 12 1.66 -4.45 8.33
CA ARG A 12 1.92 -4.89 6.95
C ARG A 12 2.17 -3.72 6.00
N ARG A 13 1.10 -3.10 5.47
CA ARG A 13 1.12 -1.93 4.57
C ARG A 13 0.48 -0.73 5.26
N ASP A 14 0.94 -0.43 6.45
CA ASP A 14 0.39 0.60 7.35
C ASP A 14 1.49 1.22 8.22
N LEU A 15 2.64 1.55 7.58
CA LEU A 15 3.84 2.04 8.25
C LEU A 15 3.73 3.52 8.60
N ARG A 16 2.73 3.89 9.42
CA ARG A 16 2.46 5.24 9.91
C ARG A 16 1.90 5.23 11.32
N LEU A 17 1.96 6.37 11.98
CA LEU A 17 1.45 6.58 13.33
C LEU A 17 0.07 7.28 13.32
N ALA A 18 -0.08 8.33 12.51
CA ALA A 18 -1.34 9.03 12.34
C ALA A 18 -2.28 8.24 11.43
N ASP A 19 -3.58 8.41 11.64
CA ASP A 19 -4.65 7.72 10.92
C ASP A 19 -4.44 6.20 10.81
N HIS A 20 -4.08 5.60 11.94
CA HIS A 20 -3.85 4.16 12.06
C HIS A 20 -4.87 3.53 13.02
N PRO A 21 -6.07 3.14 12.54
CA PRO A 21 -7.17 2.69 13.41
C PRO A 21 -6.81 1.53 14.34
N ALA A 22 -6.01 0.56 13.87
CA ALA A 22 -5.59 -0.56 14.71
C ALA A 22 -4.66 -0.12 15.85
N LEU A 23 -3.68 0.76 15.56
CA LEU A 23 -2.78 1.33 16.58
C LEU A 23 -3.56 2.20 17.57
N HIS A 24 -4.44 3.08 17.06
CA HIS A 24 -5.28 3.93 17.89
C HIS A 24 -6.15 3.11 18.84
N ALA A 25 -6.83 2.07 18.33
CA ALA A 25 -7.66 1.19 19.14
C ALA A 25 -6.83 0.41 20.18
N ALA A 26 -5.63 -0.05 19.82
CA ALA A 26 -4.74 -0.73 20.76
C ALA A 26 -4.29 0.20 21.90
N CYS A 27 -3.83 1.41 21.58
CA CYS A 27 -3.41 2.41 22.56
C CYS A 27 -4.56 2.84 23.49
N ALA A 28 -5.78 2.95 22.95
CA ALA A 28 -6.97 3.35 23.73
C ALA A 28 -7.35 2.36 24.83
N THR A 29 -6.88 1.11 24.76
CA THR A 29 -7.10 0.11 25.83
C THR A 29 -6.25 0.36 27.08
N GLY A 30 -5.16 1.11 26.96
CA GLY A 30 -4.15 1.27 28.02
C GLY A 30 -3.26 0.03 28.22
N ARG A 31 -3.48 -1.05 27.50
CA ARG A 31 -2.69 -2.30 27.53
C ARG A 31 -1.36 -2.11 26.80
N PRO A 32 -0.29 -2.84 27.18
CA PRO A 32 0.94 -2.84 26.41
C PRO A 32 0.70 -3.22 24.94
N VAL A 33 1.32 -2.49 24.01
CA VAL A 33 1.22 -2.74 22.56
C VAL A 33 2.58 -3.16 22.04
N ILE A 34 2.61 -4.28 21.34
CA ILE A 34 3.81 -4.84 20.71
C ILE A 34 3.63 -4.75 19.18
N PRO A 35 4.19 -3.73 18.50
CA PRO A 35 4.19 -3.64 17.06
C PRO A 35 5.05 -4.76 16.46
N VAL A 36 4.46 -5.55 15.58
CA VAL A 36 5.10 -6.73 14.95
C VAL A 36 5.01 -6.63 13.46
N PHE A 37 6.13 -6.80 12.76
CA PHE A 37 6.16 -7.03 11.32
C PHE A 37 6.68 -8.43 11.04
N ILE A 38 5.96 -9.20 10.23
CA ILE A 38 6.31 -10.57 9.88
C ILE A 38 6.73 -10.64 8.42
N ARG A 39 7.95 -11.09 8.17
CA ARG A 39 8.39 -11.49 6.83
C ARG A 39 7.83 -12.86 6.53
N ASP A 40 6.73 -12.91 5.81
CA ASP A 40 6.09 -14.12 5.32
C ASP A 40 6.26 -14.28 3.81
N GLY A 41 5.66 -15.33 3.23
CA GLY A 41 5.71 -15.59 1.79
C GLY A 41 5.24 -14.41 0.94
N ALA A 42 4.28 -13.59 1.41
CA ALA A 42 3.82 -12.41 0.67
C ALA A 42 4.90 -11.32 0.54
N VAL A 43 5.82 -11.23 1.52
CA VAL A 43 6.99 -10.36 1.43
C VAL A 43 8.04 -10.97 0.50
N ASP A 44 8.23 -12.29 0.57
CA ASP A 44 9.24 -12.98 -0.26
C ASP A 44 8.86 -13.00 -1.75
N ASP A 45 7.58 -12.97 -2.07
CA ASP A 45 7.07 -12.91 -3.44
C ASP A 45 7.17 -11.50 -4.08
N LEU A 46 7.48 -10.47 -3.30
CA LEU A 46 7.68 -9.12 -3.83
C LEU A 46 8.88 -9.08 -4.79
N GLY A 47 8.80 -8.24 -5.82
CA GLY A 47 9.94 -7.94 -6.68
C GLY A 47 11.08 -7.22 -5.93
N ALA A 48 12.23 -7.08 -6.57
CA ALA A 48 13.45 -6.50 -5.98
C ALA A 48 13.21 -5.07 -5.41
N ALA A 49 12.64 -4.18 -6.22
CA ALA A 49 12.43 -2.79 -5.83
C ALA A 49 11.40 -2.63 -4.69
N PRO A 50 10.21 -3.27 -4.72
CA PRO A 50 9.30 -3.28 -3.58
C PRO A 50 9.90 -3.84 -2.28
N LYS A 51 10.70 -4.92 -2.34
CA LYS A 51 11.39 -5.46 -1.16
C LYS A 51 12.38 -4.46 -0.58
N TRP A 52 13.22 -3.88 -1.43
CA TRP A 52 14.19 -2.86 -1.02
C TRP A 52 13.49 -1.65 -0.37
N ARG A 53 12.45 -1.14 -1.03
CA ARG A 53 11.69 0.00 -0.53
C ARG A 53 10.99 -0.30 0.80
N LEU A 54 10.47 -1.53 0.96
CA LEU A 54 9.91 -2.01 2.23
C LEU A 54 10.95 -2.02 3.34
N GLY A 55 12.17 -2.54 3.08
CA GLY A 55 13.25 -2.54 4.05
C GLY A 55 13.59 -1.15 4.56
N LEU A 56 13.69 -0.16 3.65
CA LEU A 56 13.89 1.24 4.02
C LEU A 56 12.71 1.80 4.84
N GLY A 57 11.47 1.47 4.45
CA GLY A 57 10.27 1.88 5.18
C GLY A 57 10.21 1.31 6.60
N LEU A 58 10.55 0.03 6.78
CA LEU A 58 10.61 -0.63 8.09
C LEU A 58 11.67 0.01 9.00
N ALA A 59 12.87 0.26 8.48
CA ALA A 59 13.92 0.94 9.24
C ALA A 59 13.48 2.33 9.71
N HIS A 60 12.86 3.10 8.83
CA HIS A 60 12.34 4.43 9.16
C HIS A 60 11.20 4.37 10.17
N PHE A 61 10.25 3.43 9.99
CA PHE A 61 9.12 3.28 10.91
C PHE A 61 9.55 2.79 12.30
N ALA A 62 10.57 1.93 12.39
CA ALA A 62 11.17 1.52 13.66
C ALA A 62 11.72 2.72 14.44
N GLN A 63 12.33 3.69 13.76
CA GLN A 63 12.79 4.94 14.37
C GLN A 63 11.60 5.78 14.87
N SER A 64 10.51 5.87 14.11
CA SER A 64 9.29 6.58 14.51
C SER A 64 8.66 5.97 15.77
N LEU A 65 8.61 4.63 15.86
CA LEU A 65 8.14 3.91 17.04
C LEU A 65 9.05 4.16 18.26
N ALA A 66 10.37 4.15 18.05
CA ALA A 66 11.34 4.42 19.12
C ALA A 66 11.16 5.83 19.71
N GLY A 67 10.84 6.81 18.89
CA GLY A 67 10.51 8.18 19.31
C GLY A 67 9.29 8.27 20.24
N LEU A 68 8.41 7.26 20.24
CA LEU A 68 7.24 7.15 21.12
C LEU A 68 7.43 6.15 22.28
N GLY A 69 8.69 5.72 22.54
CA GLY A 69 9.00 4.76 23.59
C GLY A 69 8.61 3.31 23.28
N SER A 70 8.43 2.99 21.99
CA SER A 70 8.06 1.65 21.50
C SER A 70 9.16 1.07 20.62
N GLN A 71 9.01 -0.18 20.21
CA GLN A 71 9.94 -0.79 19.26
C GLN A 71 9.20 -1.66 18.24
N LEU A 72 9.77 -1.82 17.06
CA LEU A 72 9.28 -2.73 16.04
C LEU A 72 9.90 -4.11 16.26
N VAL A 73 9.05 -5.10 16.53
CA VAL A 73 9.46 -6.51 16.61
C VAL A 73 9.40 -7.11 15.21
N LEU A 74 10.51 -7.69 14.77
CA LEU A 74 10.65 -8.32 13.46
C LEU A 74 10.75 -9.83 13.62
N ARG A 75 9.97 -10.57 12.85
CA ARG A 75 9.97 -12.03 12.83
C ARG A 75 9.81 -12.52 11.39
N GLN A 76 10.24 -13.76 11.11
CA GLN A 76 10.04 -14.39 9.81
C GLN A 76 9.38 -15.75 9.94
N GLY A 77 8.56 -16.10 8.94
CA GLY A 77 7.86 -17.37 8.87
C GLY A 77 6.36 -17.22 8.60
N PRO A 78 5.61 -18.31 8.58
CA PRO A 78 4.15 -18.29 8.45
C PRO A 78 3.51 -17.47 9.58
N ALA A 79 2.62 -16.53 9.21
CA ALA A 79 2.08 -15.55 10.15
C ALA A 79 1.32 -16.18 11.33
N ASP A 80 0.60 -17.24 11.10
CA ASP A 80 -0.14 -17.99 12.13
C ASP A 80 0.81 -18.56 13.19
N ARG A 81 1.92 -19.18 12.77
CA ARG A 81 2.93 -19.73 13.69
C ARG A 81 3.66 -18.65 14.46
N VAL A 82 4.13 -17.62 13.75
CA VAL A 82 4.85 -16.51 14.37
C VAL A 82 3.99 -15.80 15.41
N LEU A 83 2.70 -15.57 15.11
CA LEU A 83 1.79 -14.96 16.07
C LEU A 83 1.50 -15.86 17.26
N ALA A 84 1.40 -17.19 17.06
CA ALA A 84 1.26 -18.15 18.15
C ALA A 84 2.49 -18.16 19.08
N ASP A 85 3.70 -18.17 18.50
CA ASP A 85 4.95 -18.14 19.25
C ASP A 85 5.08 -16.83 20.07
N LEU A 86 4.73 -15.70 19.46
CA LEU A 86 4.74 -14.41 20.15
C LEU A 86 3.72 -14.32 21.27
N ILE A 87 2.53 -14.90 21.11
CA ILE A 87 1.53 -14.99 22.20
C ILE A 87 2.10 -15.81 23.35
N ALA A 88 2.70 -16.97 23.07
CA ALA A 88 3.30 -17.82 24.10
C ALA A 88 4.48 -17.12 24.83
N GLU A 89 5.31 -16.36 24.09
CA GLU A 89 6.47 -15.65 24.61
C GLU A 89 6.07 -14.43 25.48
N THR A 90 5.01 -13.70 25.08
CA THR A 90 4.66 -12.41 25.68
C THR A 90 3.46 -12.44 26.61
N GLY A 91 2.69 -13.53 26.60
CA GLY A 91 1.40 -13.57 27.28
C GLY A 91 0.33 -12.67 26.65
N ALA A 92 0.50 -12.26 25.39
CA ALA A 92 -0.49 -11.43 24.69
C ALA A 92 -1.83 -12.17 24.60
N SER A 93 -2.94 -11.45 24.75
CA SER A 93 -4.30 -12.01 24.64
C SER A 93 -5.08 -11.46 23.47
N ALA A 94 -4.47 -10.57 22.68
CA ALA A 94 -5.12 -9.94 21.53
C ALA A 94 -4.17 -9.74 20.35
N ILE A 95 -4.73 -9.80 19.14
CA ILE A 95 -4.06 -9.49 17.87
C ILE A 95 -4.90 -8.46 17.12
N TYR A 96 -4.32 -7.29 16.83
CA TYR A 96 -4.95 -6.21 16.06
C TYR A 96 -4.18 -5.96 14.78
N TRP A 97 -4.90 -5.70 13.67
CA TRP A 97 -4.28 -5.42 12.38
C TRP A 97 -5.16 -4.59 11.45
N SER A 98 -4.56 -3.92 10.46
CA SER A 98 -5.29 -3.28 9.36
C SER A 98 -5.64 -4.28 8.27
N ARG A 99 -6.85 -4.24 7.71
CA ARG A 99 -7.28 -5.15 6.64
C ARG A 99 -6.47 -4.97 5.36
N LEU A 100 -6.19 -6.09 4.69
CA LEU A 100 -5.74 -6.15 3.31
C LEU A 100 -6.79 -6.85 2.45
N TYR A 101 -6.81 -6.58 1.16
CA TYR A 101 -7.96 -6.91 0.31
C TYR A 101 -7.61 -7.86 -0.84
N ASP A 102 -6.34 -8.17 -1.06
CA ASP A 102 -5.95 -9.23 -2.00
C ASP A 102 -6.35 -10.62 -1.47
N PRO A 103 -6.65 -11.59 -2.36
CA PRO A 103 -7.18 -12.90 -1.96
C PRO A 103 -6.28 -13.67 -1.01
N GLN A 104 -4.94 -13.59 -1.19
CA GLN A 104 -3.98 -14.29 -0.33
C GLN A 104 -4.00 -13.69 1.09
N ALA A 105 -3.96 -12.36 1.20
CA ALA A 105 -4.04 -11.69 2.48
C ALA A 105 -5.39 -11.97 3.18
N GLN A 106 -6.50 -11.95 2.44
CA GLN A 106 -7.82 -12.27 3.00
C GLN A 106 -7.88 -13.71 3.54
N ALA A 107 -7.35 -14.69 2.80
CA ALA A 107 -7.32 -16.08 3.23
C ALA A 107 -6.45 -16.26 4.49
N ARG A 108 -5.24 -15.68 4.49
CA ARG A 108 -4.33 -15.69 5.63
C ARG A 108 -4.95 -15.01 6.86
N ASP A 109 -5.50 -13.81 6.70
CA ASP A 109 -6.08 -13.02 7.79
C ASP A 109 -7.32 -13.71 8.38
N ARG A 110 -8.10 -14.41 7.56
CA ARG A 110 -9.22 -15.26 8.01
C ARG A 110 -8.71 -16.43 8.83
N ALA A 111 -7.72 -17.16 8.34
CA ALA A 111 -7.14 -18.30 9.06
C ALA A 111 -6.56 -17.88 10.43
N VAL A 112 -5.82 -16.76 10.48
CA VAL A 112 -5.30 -16.20 11.74
C VAL A 112 -6.44 -15.82 12.68
N LYS A 113 -7.50 -15.21 12.18
CA LYS A 113 -8.65 -14.77 12.98
C LYS A 113 -9.41 -15.96 13.57
N ASP A 114 -9.65 -16.99 12.76
CA ASP A 114 -10.39 -18.19 13.18
C ASP A 114 -9.57 -18.99 14.19
N TRP A 115 -8.27 -19.15 13.93
CA TRP A 115 -7.35 -19.78 14.88
C TRP A 115 -7.31 -19.03 16.23
N ALA A 116 -7.07 -17.72 16.21
CA ALA A 116 -6.96 -16.94 17.44
C ALA A 116 -8.24 -17.00 18.28
N ARG A 117 -9.40 -16.87 17.63
CA ARG A 117 -10.69 -16.99 18.32
C ARG A 117 -10.94 -18.40 18.87
N GLY A 118 -10.55 -19.44 18.13
CA GLY A 118 -10.64 -20.84 18.58
C GLY A 118 -9.80 -21.13 19.82
N GLN A 119 -8.72 -20.35 20.03
CA GLN A 119 -7.89 -20.41 21.24
C GLN A 119 -8.34 -19.45 22.36
N GLY A 120 -9.41 -18.68 22.13
CA GLY A 120 -9.92 -17.71 23.12
C GLY A 120 -9.22 -16.35 23.10
N TYR A 121 -8.37 -16.08 22.11
CA TYR A 121 -7.73 -14.77 21.95
C TYR A 121 -8.62 -13.76 21.22
N GLU A 122 -8.52 -12.49 21.59
CA GLU A 122 -9.17 -11.42 20.86
C GLU A 122 -8.47 -11.18 19.51
N ALA A 123 -9.24 -11.22 18.41
CA ALA A 123 -8.72 -10.98 17.07
C ALA A 123 -9.57 -9.93 16.35
N ARG A 124 -8.99 -8.74 16.11
CA ARG A 124 -9.68 -7.60 15.51
C ARG A 124 -8.96 -7.08 14.28
N SER A 125 -9.70 -6.89 13.20
CA SER A 125 -9.22 -6.22 11.99
C SER A 125 -9.90 -4.87 11.80
N PHE A 126 -9.14 -3.88 11.36
CA PHE A 126 -9.56 -2.49 11.21
C PHE A 126 -9.46 -2.03 9.75
N GLY A 127 -10.21 -1.00 9.38
CA GLY A 127 -10.04 -0.27 8.11
C GLY A 127 -8.77 0.58 8.11
N GLY A 128 -8.71 1.55 7.20
CA GLY A 128 -7.64 2.55 7.13
C GLY A 128 -6.70 2.41 5.94
N HIS A 129 -6.82 1.33 5.16
CA HIS A 129 -6.14 1.18 3.88
C HIS A 129 -6.98 1.72 2.71
N LEU A 130 -8.30 1.68 2.85
CA LEU A 130 -9.29 2.20 1.93
C LEU A 130 -10.22 3.17 2.65
N MET A 131 -10.77 4.14 1.90
CA MET A 131 -11.84 5.02 2.37
C MET A 131 -13.20 4.32 2.38
N PHE A 132 -13.40 3.40 1.44
CA PHE A 132 -14.66 2.67 1.28
C PHE A 132 -14.38 1.17 1.23
N GLU A 133 -14.89 0.44 2.19
CA GLU A 133 -14.78 -1.02 2.19
C GLU A 133 -15.50 -1.61 0.96
N PRO A 134 -14.88 -2.50 0.17
CA PRO A 134 -15.42 -2.95 -1.11
C PRO A 134 -16.83 -3.55 -1.04
N TRP A 135 -17.17 -4.23 0.05
CA TRP A 135 -18.49 -4.82 0.26
C TRP A 135 -19.57 -3.81 0.66
N THR A 136 -19.20 -2.56 0.94
CA THR A 136 -20.16 -1.49 1.27
C THR A 136 -20.59 -0.68 0.05
N VAL A 137 -19.97 -0.92 -1.12
CA VAL A 137 -20.22 -0.19 -2.35
C VAL A 137 -20.83 -1.14 -3.38
N ALA A 138 -22.14 -1.14 -3.48
CA ALA A 138 -22.90 -2.00 -4.39
C ALA A 138 -23.80 -1.18 -5.31
N THR A 139 -24.15 -1.75 -6.46
CA THR A 139 -25.17 -1.19 -7.35
C THR A 139 -26.55 -1.25 -6.69
N LYS A 140 -27.54 -0.55 -7.24
CA LYS A 140 -28.93 -0.59 -6.74
C LYS A 140 -29.53 -2.01 -6.74
N THR A 141 -29.02 -2.91 -7.57
CA THR A 141 -29.42 -4.31 -7.67
C THR A 141 -28.57 -5.27 -6.82
N GLY A 142 -27.63 -4.74 -6.01
CA GLY A 142 -26.79 -5.53 -5.10
C GLY A 142 -25.51 -6.10 -5.73
N GLY A 143 -25.21 -5.81 -7.01
CA GLY A 143 -23.98 -6.26 -7.68
C GLY A 143 -22.84 -5.27 -7.54
N GLU A 144 -21.64 -5.67 -8.03
CA GLU A 144 -20.44 -4.85 -8.05
C GLU A 144 -20.45 -3.83 -9.22
N TYR A 145 -19.74 -2.73 -9.04
CA TYR A 145 -19.47 -1.79 -10.12
C TYR A 145 -18.29 -2.28 -10.99
N LYS A 146 -18.52 -2.33 -12.31
CA LYS A 146 -17.51 -2.72 -13.33
C LYS A 146 -16.96 -1.54 -14.13
N VAL A 147 -17.49 -0.33 -13.88
CA VAL A 147 -17.12 0.90 -14.59
C VAL A 147 -16.93 2.02 -13.58
N TYR A 148 -15.86 2.80 -13.76
CA TYR A 148 -15.47 3.84 -12.80
C TYR A 148 -16.51 4.94 -12.60
N THR A 149 -17.09 5.48 -13.67
CA THR A 149 -18.00 6.64 -13.56
C THR A 149 -19.22 6.37 -12.69
N PRO A 150 -19.91 5.21 -12.80
CA PRO A 150 -20.97 4.85 -11.85
C PRO A 150 -20.45 4.65 -10.42
N PHE A 151 -19.28 4.06 -10.24
CA PHE A 151 -18.66 3.89 -8.93
C PHE A 151 -18.36 5.25 -8.26
N TRP A 152 -17.73 6.19 -8.99
CA TRP A 152 -17.51 7.56 -8.51
C TRP A 152 -18.81 8.22 -8.07
N ARG A 153 -19.87 8.13 -8.88
CA ARG A 153 -21.20 8.70 -8.54
C ARG A 153 -21.80 8.11 -7.27
N ALA A 154 -21.53 6.84 -6.99
CA ALA A 154 -22.00 6.16 -5.79
C ALA A 154 -21.26 6.58 -4.52
N VAL A 155 -19.97 6.95 -4.62
CA VAL A 155 -19.14 7.24 -3.45
C VAL A 155 -18.87 8.74 -3.21
N ARG A 156 -18.95 9.59 -4.24
CA ARG A 156 -18.56 11.02 -4.15
C ARG A 156 -19.28 11.84 -3.08
N GLY A 157 -20.49 11.41 -2.69
CA GLY A 157 -21.31 12.06 -1.66
C GLY A 157 -21.30 11.34 -0.32
N ARG A 158 -20.50 10.28 -0.18
CA ARG A 158 -20.35 9.57 1.10
C ARG A 158 -19.38 10.34 1.99
N GLU A 159 -19.68 10.33 3.27
CA GLU A 159 -18.77 10.84 4.27
C GLU A 159 -17.52 9.97 4.34
N VAL A 160 -16.37 10.62 4.45
CA VAL A 160 -15.06 9.98 4.67
C VAL A 160 -14.61 10.37 6.07
N ASP A 161 -14.31 9.37 6.89
CA ASP A 161 -13.90 9.57 8.27
C ASP A 161 -12.70 10.52 8.39
N GLN A 162 -12.69 11.36 9.42
CA GLN A 162 -11.56 12.24 9.71
C GLN A 162 -10.34 11.41 10.09
N PRO A 163 -9.13 11.80 9.62
CA PRO A 163 -7.90 11.13 10.03
C PRO A 163 -7.71 11.16 11.54
N LEU A 164 -7.39 10.01 12.11
CA LEU A 164 -7.10 9.88 13.54
C LEU A 164 -5.73 10.52 13.85
N PRO A 165 -5.59 11.20 15.00
CA PRO A 165 -4.29 11.73 15.42
C PRO A 165 -3.30 10.60 15.72
N ALA A 166 -2.01 10.87 15.54
CA ALA A 166 -0.96 9.99 16.07
C ALA A 166 -1.06 9.90 17.60
N PRO A 167 -0.82 8.73 18.19
CA PRO A 167 -0.79 8.59 19.64
C PRO A 167 0.39 9.41 20.22
N ALA A 168 0.18 10.08 21.35
CA ALA A 168 1.25 10.81 22.03
C ALA A 168 2.33 9.87 22.62
N ARG A 169 1.95 8.64 22.96
CA ARG A 169 2.83 7.55 23.38
C ARG A 169 2.17 6.20 23.06
N ILE A 170 2.99 5.17 22.95
CA ILE A 170 2.53 3.78 22.82
C ILE A 170 2.84 3.07 24.13
N PRO A 171 1.85 2.49 24.84
CA PRO A 171 2.12 1.73 26.05
C PRO A 171 3.06 0.57 25.75
N ALA A 172 4.26 0.57 26.36
CA ALA A 172 5.26 -0.46 26.13
C ALA A 172 5.09 -1.64 27.10
N PRO A 173 5.45 -2.87 26.72
CA PRO A 173 5.54 -4.01 27.64
C PRO A 173 6.73 -3.84 28.58
N GLN A 174 6.71 -4.52 29.72
CA GLN A 174 7.85 -4.54 30.65
C GLN A 174 9.07 -5.26 30.04
N THR A 175 8.81 -6.30 29.28
CA THR A 175 9.84 -7.08 28.58
C THR A 175 9.44 -7.23 27.12
N TRP A 176 10.37 -6.91 26.23
CA TRP A 176 10.17 -7.07 24.81
C TRP A 176 10.51 -8.49 24.38
N PRO A 177 9.75 -9.09 23.44
CA PRO A 177 10.12 -10.38 22.85
C PRO A 177 11.38 -10.23 21.98
N GLN A 178 11.99 -11.36 21.66
CA GLN A 178 13.11 -11.35 20.70
C GLN A 178 12.69 -10.74 19.37
N SER A 179 13.63 -10.13 18.66
CA SER A 179 13.40 -9.54 17.33
C SER A 179 14.57 -9.88 16.42
N ASP A 180 14.26 -10.21 15.15
CA ASP A 180 15.29 -10.30 14.14
C ASP A 180 15.94 -8.92 13.94
N ALA A 181 17.21 -8.90 13.50
CA ALA A 181 17.83 -7.69 12.99
C ALA A 181 17.40 -7.51 11.51
N LEU A 182 16.90 -6.32 11.14
CA LEU A 182 16.38 -6.06 9.80
C LEU A 182 17.43 -6.31 8.69
N GLU A 183 18.68 -6.03 8.99
CA GLU A 183 19.83 -6.19 8.09
C GLU A 183 20.01 -7.65 7.67
N THR A 184 19.68 -8.60 8.54
CA THR A 184 19.81 -10.04 8.23
C THR A 184 18.84 -10.49 7.16
N TRP A 185 17.73 -9.76 6.97
CA TRP A 185 16.74 -10.06 5.93
C TRP A 185 17.22 -9.72 4.51
N GLN A 186 18.22 -8.86 4.37
CA GLN A 186 18.85 -8.48 3.10
C GLN A 186 17.83 -8.10 2.01
N LEU A 187 16.75 -7.40 2.37
CA LEU A 187 15.64 -7.09 1.47
C LEU A 187 16.07 -6.30 0.23
N GLY A 188 17.15 -5.54 0.30
CA GLY A 188 17.72 -4.77 -0.81
C GLY A 188 18.65 -5.53 -1.73
N ARG A 189 19.06 -6.76 -1.39
CA ARG A 189 20.14 -7.48 -2.09
C ARG A 189 19.93 -7.62 -3.60
N ALA A 190 18.69 -7.90 -4.01
CA ALA A 190 18.34 -8.10 -5.42
C ALA A 190 18.37 -6.80 -6.26
N MET A 191 18.35 -5.63 -5.64
CA MET A 191 18.47 -4.34 -6.34
C MET A 191 19.88 -4.07 -6.86
N GLN A 192 20.90 -4.68 -6.24
CA GLN A 192 22.31 -4.46 -6.59
C GLN A 192 22.61 -2.94 -6.70
N ARG A 193 23.33 -2.50 -7.74
CA ARG A 193 23.61 -1.08 -8.01
C ARG A 193 22.39 -0.22 -8.18
N GLY A 194 21.22 -0.83 -8.51
CA GLY A 194 19.96 -0.09 -8.70
C GLY A 194 19.50 0.57 -7.40
N ALA A 195 19.84 0.05 -6.24
CA ALA A 195 19.54 0.67 -4.96
C ALA A 195 20.17 2.07 -4.85
N ASP A 196 21.46 2.20 -5.17
CA ASP A 196 22.19 3.47 -5.10
C ASP A 196 21.68 4.47 -6.15
N VAL A 197 21.28 3.98 -7.32
CA VAL A 197 20.70 4.82 -8.41
C VAL A 197 19.37 5.42 -8.01
N VAL A 198 18.48 4.64 -7.39
CA VAL A 198 17.12 5.07 -7.04
C VAL A 198 17.07 5.82 -5.70
N ALA A 199 17.98 5.53 -4.77
CA ALA A 199 17.97 6.09 -3.41
C ALA A 199 17.80 7.63 -3.34
N PRO A 200 18.45 8.46 -4.20
CA PRO A 200 18.28 9.92 -4.15
C PRO A 200 16.86 10.41 -4.43
N TYR A 201 16.01 9.60 -5.05
CA TYR A 201 14.65 9.97 -5.44
C TYR A 201 13.58 9.48 -4.46
N VAL A 202 13.94 8.67 -3.46
CA VAL A 202 13.00 8.10 -2.50
C VAL A 202 12.75 9.08 -1.35
N ARG A 203 11.48 9.26 -1.00
CA ARG A 203 11.06 10.00 0.20
C ARG A 203 10.43 9.01 1.18
N LEU A 204 11.08 8.77 2.31
CA LEU A 204 10.75 7.72 3.26
C LEU A 204 9.90 8.24 4.42
N GLY A 205 8.94 7.42 4.80
CA GLY A 205 8.19 7.55 6.03
C GLY A 205 7.07 8.60 6.00
N GLU A 206 6.33 8.62 7.09
CA GLU A 206 5.11 9.43 7.25
C GLU A 206 5.38 10.93 7.12
N ALA A 207 6.41 11.43 7.79
CA ALA A 207 6.72 12.87 7.75
C ALA A 207 7.06 13.35 6.34
N ALA A 208 7.84 12.59 5.57
CA ALA A 208 8.16 12.93 4.20
C ALA A 208 6.95 12.80 3.26
N ALA A 209 6.05 11.85 3.52
CA ALA A 209 4.80 11.71 2.78
C ALA A 209 3.84 12.88 3.04
N LEU A 210 3.72 13.32 4.29
CA LEU A 210 2.92 14.48 4.67
C LEU A 210 3.50 15.79 4.09
N ALA A 211 4.83 15.96 4.13
CA ALA A 211 5.48 17.10 3.50
C ALA A 211 5.23 17.14 1.99
N ARG A 212 5.31 15.98 1.30
CA ARG A 212 4.98 15.87 -0.13
C ARG A 212 3.51 16.18 -0.42
N LEU A 213 2.59 15.78 0.45
CA LEU A 213 1.17 16.14 0.33
C LEU A 213 0.99 17.65 0.47
N ALA A 214 1.62 18.28 1.45
CA ALA A 214 1.57 19.72 1.66
C ALA A 214 2.14 20.48 0.45
N GLU A 215 3.36 20.12 -0.01
CA GLU A 215 3.97 20.68 -1.23
C GLU A 215 3.02 20.59 -2.44
N PHE A 216 2.30 19.47 -2.58
CA PHE A 216 1.36 19.29 -3.68
C PHE A 216 0.10 20.15 -3.53
N VAL A 217 -0.44 20.27 -2.32
CA VAL A 217 -1.65 21.08 -2.03
C VAL A 217 -1.34 22.58 -2.11
N ASP A 218 -0.16 23.00 -1.69
CA ASP A 218 0.25 24.43 -1.73
C ASP A 218 0.53 24.95 -3.14
N GLY A 219 0.70 24.06 -4.13
CA GLY A 219 1.06 24.49 -5.48
C GLY A 219 0.39 23.67 -6.60
N PRO A 220 0.91 22.47 -6.96
CA PRO A 220 0.49 21.74 -8.15
C PRO A 220 -1.01 21.41 -8.22
N ILE A 221 -1.69 21.23 -7.08
CA ILE A 221 -3.12 20.88 -7.03
C ILE A 221 -4.00 21.93 -7.74
N ALA A 222 -3.58 23.21 -7.73
CA ALA A 222 -4.34 24.30 -8.36
C ALA A 222 -4.44 24.18 -9.89
N ARG A 223 -3.54 23.40 -10.50
CA ARG A 223 -3.47 23.17 -11.95
C ARG A 223 -3.45 21.67 -12.27
N TYR A 224 -3.90 20.84 -11.34
CA TYR A 224 -3.80 19.39 -11.46
C TYR A 224 -4.55 18.84 -12.68
N ASP A 225 -5.73 19.35 -12.97
CA ASP A 225 -6.54 19.00 -14.15
C ASP A 225 -5.83 19.25 -15.48
N ALA A 226 -5.05 20.32 -15.56
CA ALA A 226 -4.29 20.68 -16.76
C ALA A 226 -2.94 19.96 -16.87
N LEU A 227 -2.28 19.68 -15.73
CA LEU A 227 -0.88 19.21 -15.72
C LEU A 227 -0.76 17.69 -15.51
N ARG A 228 -1.78 17.04 -14.92
CA ARG A 228 -1.72 15.62 -14.57
C ARG A 228 -1.46 14.67 -15.74
N ASP A 229 -1.75 15.08 -16.95
CA ASP A 229 -1.61 14.28 -18.16
C ASP A 229 -0.34 14.58 -18.95
N ILE A 230 0.51 15.50 -18.45
CA ILE A 230 1.77 15.90 -19.06
C ILE A 230 2.93 15.25 -18.30
N PRO A 231 3.55 14.17 -18.81
CA PRO A 231 4.61 13.43 -18.09
C PRO A 231 5.83 14.29 -17.71
N ALA A 232 6.16 15.28 -18.54
CA ALA A 232 7.31 16.18 -18.29
C ALA A 232 7.03 17.28 -17.26
N ALA A 233 5.76 17.47 -16.86
CA ALA A 233 5.39 18.51 -15.90
C ALA A 233 5.38 17.95 -14.45
N PRO A 234 5.86 18.73 -13.45
CA PRO A 234 5.77 18.35 -12.04
C PRO A 234 4.35 18.59 -11.49
N GLY A 235 3.33 18.01 -12.15
CA GLY A 235 1.91 18.25 -11.88
C GLY A 235 1.25 17.21 -10.98
N THR A 236 1.96 16.16 -10.55
CA THR A 236 1.37 15.06 -9.76
C THR A 236 1.91 15.05 -8.32
N SER A 237 1.14 14.45 -7.39
CA SER A 237 1.51 14.38 -5.98
C SER A 237 2.71 13.48 -5.68
N GLY A 238 3.00 12.50 -6.55
CA GLY A 238 4.05 11.51 -6.34
C GLY A 238 3.86 10.60 -5.11
N LEU A 239 2.66 10.52 -4.54
CA LEU A 239 2.36 9.80 -3.28
C LEU A 239 2.16 8.30 -3.44
N SER A 240 2.18 7.75 -4.65
CA SER A 240 1.82 6.35 -4.89
C SER A 240 2.68 5.36 -4.10
N GLU A 241 3.97 5.59 -3.95
CA GLU A 241 4.87 4.75 -3.18
C GLU A 241 4.59 4.78 -1.68
N ASN A 242 4.28 5.97 -1.14
CA ASN A 242 3.95 6.15 0.28
C ASN A 242 2.57 5.54 0.61
N LEU A 243 1.57 5.69 -0.28
CA LEU A 243 0.27 5.03 -0.17
C LEU A 243 0.39 3.50 -0.27
N ALA A 244 1.32 2.97 -1.07
CA ALA A 244 1.52 1.53 -1.22
C ALA A 244 2.02 0.85 0.05
N LEU A 245 2.88 1.53 0.82
CA LEU A 245 3.39 1.05 2.12
C LEU A 245 2.57 1.56 3.31
N GLY A 246 1.57 2.41 3.06
CA GLY A 246 0.74 2.99 4.10
C GLY A 246 1.47 3.99 4.99
N GLU A 247 2.51 4.65 4.48
CA GLU A 247 3.20 5.76 5.16
C GLU A 247 2.34 7.04 5.19
N ILE A 248 1.29 7.08 4.39
CA ILE A 248 0.21 8.06 4.42
C ILE A 248 -1.10 7.34 4.10
N SER A 249 -2.21 7.80 4.66
CA SER A 249 -3.52 7.22 4.39
C SER A 249 -4.25 7.91 3.23
N PRO A 250 -5.19 7.23 2.57
CA PRO A 250 -6.07 7.87 1.60
C PRO A 250 -6.98 8.92 2.25
N HIS A 251 -7.35 8.77 3.53
CA HIS A 251 -8.14 9.76 4.28
C HIS A 251 -7.39 11.08 4.43
N GLN A 252 -6.10 11.04 4.82
CA GLN A 252 -5.26 12.24 4.90
C GLN A 252 -5.18 12.96 3.55
N CYS A 253 -4.96 12.21 2.46
CA CYS A 253 -4.92 12.78 1.11
C CYS A 253 -6.28 13.37 0.69
N TRP A 254 -7.38 12.69 1.02
CA TRP A 254 -8.74 13.13 0.73
C TRP A 254 -9.09 14.43 1.44
N HIS A 255 -8.86 14.50 2.77
CA HIS A 255 -9.20 15.68 3.55
C HIS A 255 -8.33 16.89 3.20
N ALA A 256 -7.06 16.69 2.86
CA ALA A 256 -6.22 17.78 2.35
C ALA A 256 -6.75 18.34 1.02
N ALA A 257 -7.16 17.47 0.09
CA ALA A 257 -7.76 17.89 -1.16
C ALA A 257 -9.15 18.53 -0.98
N LEU A 258 -9.96 18.00 -0.06
CA LEU A 258 -11.28 18.55 0.26
C LEU A 258 -11.17 19.96 0.86
N ALA A 259 -10.18 20.18 1.73
CA ALA A 259 -9.89 21.51 2.26
C ALA A 259 -9.51 22.51 1.14
N ALA A 260 -8.65 22.10 0.19
CA ALA A 260 -8.31 22.91 -0.96
C ALA A 260 -9.54 23.21 -1.85
N LEU A 261 -10.41 22.22 -2.05
CA LEU A 261 -11.66 22.40 -2.80
C LEU A 261 -12.57 23.43 -2.13
N HIS A 262 -12.71 23.39 -0.82
CA HIS A 262 -13.51 24.36 -0.03
C HIS A 262 -12.89 25.77 -0.07
N GLN A 263 -11.59 25.88 -0.29
CA GLN A 263 -10.89 27.16 -0.52
C GLN A 263 -11.02 27.65 -1.97
N GLY A 264 -11.78 26.98 -2.83
CA GLY A 264 -12.03 27.38 -4.21
C GLY A 264 -11.10 26.78 -5.25
N VAL A 265 -10.22 25.83 -4.87
CA VAL A 265 -9.32 25.13 -5.81
C VAL A 265 -10.10 24.02 -6.53
N ALA A 266 -10.77 24.33 -7.61
CA ALA A 266 -11.68 23.42 -8.33
C ALA A 266 -10.98 22.13 -8.83
N SER A 267 -9.70 22.23 -9.26
CA SER A 267 -8.95 21.06 -9.77
C SER A 267 -8.64 20.01 -8.69
N ALA A 268 -8.80 20.35 -7.39
CA ALA A 268 -8.68 19.39 -6.28
C ALA A 268 -9.70 18.23 -6.40
N GLU A 269 -10.90 18.47 -6.96
CA GLU A 269 -11.86 17.39 -7.25
C GLU A 269 -11.29 16.34 -8.20
N THR A 270 -10.46 16.77 -9.16
CA THR A 270 -9.79 15.84 -10.08
C THR A 270 -8.78 14.94 -9.35
N PHE A 271 -8.04 15.48 -8.38
CA PHE A 271 -7.16 14.67 -7.53
C PHE A 271 -7.95 13.70 -6.64
N MET A 272 -9.06 14.15 -6.05
CA MET A 272 -9.96 13.27 -5.29
C MET A 272 -10.49 12.10 -6.15
N LYS A 273 -10.80 12.34 -7.42
CA LYS A 273 -11.17 11.27 -8.37
C LYS A 273 -10.05 10.25 -8.57
N GLU A 274 -8.78 10.66 -8.52
CA GLU A 274 -7.67 9.71 -8.63
C GLU A 274 -7.50 8.85 -7.36
N LEU A 275 -7.77 9.39 -6.19
CA LEU A 275 -7.85 8.58 -4.97
C LEU A 275 -8.99 7.54 -5.09
N VAL A 276 -10.13 7.94 -5.64
CA VAL A 276 -11.26 7.01 -5.87
C VAL A 276 -10.96 6.00 -6.98
N TRP A 277 -10.08 6.30 -7.95
CA TRP A 277 -9.58 5.29 -8.89
C TRP A 277 -8.79 4.18 -8.18
N ARG A 278 -8.01 4.53 -7.15
CA ARG A 278 -7.35 3.53 -6.30
C ARG A 278 -8.38 2.67 -5.57
N GLU A 279 -9.42 3.27 -4.98
CA GLU A 279 -10.52 2.53 -4.32
C GLU A 279 -11.23 1.59 -5.32
N PHE A 280 -11.49 2.07 -6.54
CA PHE A 280 -12.13 1.29 -7.60
C PHE A 280 -11.26 0.11 -8.05
N ALA A 281 -9.94 0.26 -8.11
CA ALA A 281 -9.02 -0.84 -8.41
C ALA A 281 -9.11 -1.94 -7.34
N TYR A 282 -9.15 -1.57 -6.06
CA TYR A 282 -9.37 -2.52 -4.96
C TYR A 282 -10.78 -3.16 -5.00
N HIS A 283 -11.80 -2.39 -5.35
CA HIS A 283 -13.15 -2.90 -5.56
C HIS A 283 -13.19 -3.97 -6.66
N LEU A 284 -12.56 -3.72 -7.81
CA LEU A 284 -12.46 -4.69 -8.89
C LEU A 284 -11.69 -5.95 -8.46
N MET A 285 -10.55 -5.79 -7.80
CA MET A 285 -9.75 -6.91 -7.31
C MET A 285 -10.53 -7.77 -6.30
N PHE A 286 -11.25 -7.14 -5.37
CA PHE A 286 -12.02 -7.83 -4.35
C PHE A 286 -13.14 -8.70 -4.95
N HIS A 287 -13.89 -8.15 -5.92
CA HIS A 287 -15.01 -8.85 -6.55
C HIS A 287 -14.59 -9.74 -7.74
N THR A 288 -13.42 -9.48 -8.33
CA THR A 288 -12.89 -10.23 -9.47
C THR A 288 -11.43 -10.63 -9.22
N PRO A 289 -11.15 -11.58 -8.30
CA PRO A 289 -9.78 -11.95 -7.89
C PRO A 289 -8.89 -12.45 -9.04
N ARG A 290 -9.50 -13.02 -10.09
CA ARG A 290 -8.77 -13.49 -11.29
C ARG A 290 -7.94 -12.38 -11.96
N LEU A 291 -8.31 -11.11 -11.76
CA LEU A 291 -7.61 -9.95 -12.30
C LEU A 291 -6.13 -9.89 -11.91
N LEU A 292 -5.74 -10.53 -10.82
CA LEU A 292 -4.34 -10.56 -10.36
C LEU A 292 -3.44 -11.51 -11.17
N SER A 293 -4.02 -12.51 -11.84
CA SER A 293 -3.27 -13.57 -12.50
C SER A 293 -3.84 -14.00 -13.85
N GLN A 294 -4.93 -13.40 -14.32
CA GLN A 294 -5.61 -13.75 -15.57
C GLN A 294 -6.21 -12.49 -16.19
N ASN A 295 -6.57 -12.57 -17.47
CA ASN A 295 -7.27 -11.46 -18.10
C ASN A 295 -8.60 -11.19 -17.39
N TRP A 296 -8.93 -9.92 -17.20
CA TRP A 296 -10.21 -9.54 -16.59
C TRP A 296 -11.40 -10.12 -17.34
N LYS A 297 -11.39 -10.00 -18.68
CA LYS A 297 -12.36 -10.62 -19.55
C LYS A 297 -11.81 -11.94 -20.06
N ALA A 298 -12.49 -13.05 -19.74
CA ALA A 298 -12.06 -14.40 -20.09
C ALA A 298 -11.93 -14.64 -21.61
N GLU A 299 -12.64 -13.87 -22.44
CA GLU A 299 -12.52 -13.95 -23.90
C GLU A 299 -11.09 -13.69 -24.41
N TRP A 300 -10.29 -12.90 -23.67
CA TRP A 300 -8.89 -12.64 -23.99
C TRP A 300 -7.93 -13.76 -23.59
N ASP A 301 -8.37 -14.76 -22.84
CA ASP A 301 -7.51 -15.90 -22.47
C ASP A 301 -7.19 -16.76 -23.72
N ASN A 302 -8.07 -16.74 -24.73
CA ASN A 302 -7.89 -17.49 -25.99
C ASN A 302 -7.10 -16.71 -27.06
N PHE A 303 -6.72 -15.47 -26.80
CA PHE A 303 -5.89 -14.71 -27.74
C PHE A 303 -4.47 -15.31 -27.76
N PRO A 304 -3.84 -15.45 -28.95
CA PRO A 304 -2.52 -16.06 -29.09
C PRO A 304 -1.41 -15.12 -28.60
N TRP A 305 -1.38 -14.88 -27.31
CA TRP A 305 -0.36 -14.05 -26.67
C TRP A 305 1.03 -14.67 -26.80
N ASN A 306 2.03 -13.84 -27.08
CA ASN A 306 3.41 -14.22 -26.85
C ASN A 306 3.67 -14.23 -25.33
N SER A 307 3.98 -15.40 -24.78
CA SER A 307 4.32 -15.58 -23.37
C SER A 307 5.83 -15.70 -23.12
N ASP A 308 6.66 -15.65 -24.18
CA ASP A 308 8.11 -15.72 -24.05
C ASP A 308 8.70 -14.33 -23.78
N ALA A 309 9.00 -14.08 -22.51
CA ALA A 309 9.67 -12.86 -22.07
C ALA A 309 11.14 -12.75 -22.53
N SER A 310 11.75 -13.82 -23.04
CA SER A 310 13.16 -13.82 -23.50
C SER A 310 13.34 -13.27 -24.91
N THR A 311 12.25 -13.02 -25.64
CA THR A 311 12.36 -12.48 -27.00
C THR A 311 13.11 -11.16 -27.04
N PRO A 312 13.93 -10.90 -28.09
CA PRO A 312 14.70 -9.66 -28.20
C PRO A 312 13.85 -8.39 -28.06
N GLN A 313 12.60 -8.42 -28.54
CA GLN A 313 11.66 -7.29 -28.49
C GLN A 313 11.23 -7.00 -27.05
N VAL A 314 10.88 -8.03 -26.27
CA VAL A 314 10.51 -7.88 -24.87
C VAL A 314 11.73 -7.44 -24.04
N GLN A 315 12.90 -7.99 -24.33
CA GLN A 315 14.14 -7.56 -23.67
C GLN A 315 14.50 -6.10 -24.01
N ALA A 316 14.29 -5.66 -25.25
CA ALA A 316 14.46 -4.26 -25.62
C ALA A 316 13.47 -3.34 -24.87
N TRP A 317 12.21 -3.78 -24.72
CA TRP A 317 11.20 -3.06 -23.94
C TRP A 317 11.60 -2.96 -22.47
N LEU A 318 11.99 -4.07 -21.84
CA LEU A 318 12.46 -4.08 -20.44
C LEU A 318 13.64 -3.11 -20.23
N GLN A 319 14.51 -2.94 -21.22
CA GLN A 319 15.73 -2.12 -21.14
C GLN A 319 15.54 -0.68 -21.64
N GLY A 320 14.33 -0.29 -22.09
CA GLY A 320 14.07 1.01 -22.67
C GLY A 320 14.88 1.26 -23.96
N ARG A 321 14.91 0.28 -24.86
CA ARG A 321 15.67 0.29 -26.13
C ARG A 321 14.80 -0.19 -27.32
N THR A 322 13.50 0.13 -27.29
CA THR A 322 12.55 -0.28 -28.32
C THR A 322 12.71 0.52 -29.63
N GLY A 323 13.35 1.69 -29.59
CA GLY A 323 13.37 2.67 -30.66
C GLY A 323 12.15 3.59 -30.69
N VAL A 324 11.18 3.41 -29.79
CA VAL A 324 10.06 4.33 -29.57
C VAL A 324 10.42 5.26 -28.41
N GLU A 325 10.79 6.49 -28.72
CA GLU A 325 11.40 7.45 -27.79
C GLU A 325 10.63 7.60 -26.47
N PHE A 326 9.30 7.73 -26.54
CA PHE A 326 8.48 7.91 -25.35
C PHE A 326 8.47 6.64 -24.45
N VAL A 327 8.39 5.44 -25.05
CA VAL A 327 8.45 4.16 -24.32
C VAL A 327 9.81 4.01 -23.65
N ASP A 328 10.87 4.29 -24.40
CA ASP A 328 12.24 4.15 -23.91
C ASP A 328 12.54 5.16 -22.78
N ALA A 329 12.12 6.41 -22.93
CA ALA A 329 12.26 7.43 -21.91
C ALA A 329 11.53 7.05 -20.61
N ALA A 330 10.28 6.56 -20.70
CA ALA A 330 9.49 6.15 -19.57
C ALA A 330 10.10 4.95 -18.81
N MET A 331 10.59 3.95 -19.54
CA MET A 331 11.25 2.80 -18.95
C MET A 331 12.57 3.19 -18.27
N ARG A 332 13.37 4.06 -18.89
CA ARG A 332 14.63 4.57 -18.30
C ARG A 332 14.37 5.46 -17.08
N GLU A 333 13.34 6.32 -17.10
CA GLU A 333 12.92 7.10 -15.93
C GLU A 333 12.63 6.17 -14.74
N MET A 334 11.88 5.10 -14.96
CA MET A 334 11.57 4.12 -13.91
C MET A 334 12.85 3.48 -13.33
N TYR A 335 13.85 3.15 -14.18
CA TYR A 335 15.11 2.58 -13.71
C TYR A 335 15.94 3.56 -12.87
N VAL A 336 15.88 4.84 -13.20
CA VAL A 336 16.68 5.88 -12.50
C VAL A 336 15.98 6.36 -11.24
N THR A 337 14.67 6.62 -11.33
CA THR A 337 13.94 7.30 -10.26
C THR A 337 13.07 6.36 -9.41
N GLY A 338 12.87 5.11 -9.85
CA GLY A 338 11.91 4.19 -9.27
C GLY A 338 10.44 4.55 -9.57
N ARG A 339 10.20 5.55 -10.43
CA ARG A 339 8.86 6.08 -10.74
C ARG A 339 8.59 6.10 -12.24
N MET A 340 7.32 6.04 -12.56
CA MET A 340 6.82 6.24 -13.92
C MET A 340 5.49 6.98 -13.86
N HIS A 341 5.36 8.03 -14.64
CA HIS A 341 4.12 8.78 -14.76
C HIS A 341 2.94 7.90 -15.21
N ASN A 342 1.71 8.17 -14.73
CA ASN A 342 0.54 7.34 -15.05
C ASN A 342 0.29 7.18 -16.57
N ARG A 343 0.40 8.27 -17.34
CA ARG A 343 0.24 8.20 -18.81
C ARG A 343 1.34 7.36 -19.47
N ALA A 344 2.56 7.45 -18.96
CA ALA A 344 3.66 6.62 -19.43
C ALA A 344 3.40 5.13 -19.15
N ARG A 345 2.89 4.77 -17.94
CA ARG A 345 2.50 3.37 -17.63
C ARG A 345 1.50 2.82 -18.62
N MET A 346 0.47 3.60 -18.98
CA MET A 346 -0.54 3.19 -19.96
C MET A 346 0.08 2.94 -21.34
N ILE A 347 0.99 3.80 -21.77
CA ILE A 347 1.64 3.72 -23.09
C ILE A 347 2.61 2.54 -23.15
N VAL A 348 3.48 2.37 -22.14
CA VAL A 348 4.45 1.26 -22.12
C VAL A 348 3.76 -0.10 -22.00
N ALA A 349 2.68 -0.20 -21.22
CA ALA A 349 1.88 -1.41 -21.14
C ALA A 349 1.12 -1.68 -22.45
N SER A 350 0.58 -0.64 -23.08
CA SER A 350 -0.06 -0.76 -24.41
C SER A 350 0.93 -1.20 -25.49
N TYR A 351 2.17 -0.70 -25.45
CA TYR A 351 3.22 -1.13 -26.36
C TYR A 351 3.51 -2.63 -26.20
N LEU A 352 3.71 -3.11 -24.98
CA LEU A 352 3.94 -4.53 -24.70
C LEU A 352 2.77 -5.40 -25.21
N CYS A 353 1.55 -5.05 -24.83
CA CYS A 353 0.40 -5.93 -25.10
C CYS A 353 -0.14 -5.79 -26.51
N LYS A 354 -0.13 -4.59 -27.14
CA LYS A 354 -0.77 -4.34 -28.41
C LYS A 354 0.18 -4.33 -29.60
N HIS A 355 1.44 -3.92 -29.41
CA HIS A 355 2.43 -3.91 -30.48
C HIS A 355 3.30 -5.17 -30.47
N LEU A 356 3.73 -5.63 -29.28
CA LEU A 356 4.51 -6.87 -29.18
C LEU A 356 3.62 -8.11 -29.01
N LEU A 357 2.31 -7.95 -28.80
CA LEU A 357 1.36 -9.03 -28.52
C LEU A 357 1.81 -9.94 -27.37
N SER A 358 2.60 -9.40 -26.46
CA SER A 358 3.10 -10.13 -25.29
C SER A 358 2.08 -10.07 -24.16
N HIS A 359 1.91 -11.20 -23.46
CA HIS A 359 1.03 -11.24 -22.30
C HIS A 359 1.54 -10.30 -21.20
N TRP A 360 0.64 -9.68 -20.49
CA TRP A 360 0.99 -8.74 -19.43
C TRP A 360 1.53 -9.40 -18.15
N GLN A 361 1.30 -10.73 -17.99
CA GLN A 361 1.81 -11.54 -16.86
C GLN A 361 3.32 -11.67 -16.87
#